data_9bfc50e3c7ee21774a557a49b49aeb10
#
_entry.id   9bfc50e3c7ee21774a557a49b49aeb10
#
_cell.length_a   1.000
_cell.length_b   1.000
_cell.length_c   1.000
_cell.angle_alpha   90.00
_cell.angle_beta   90.00
_cell.angle_gamma   90.00
#
_symmetry.space_group_name_H-M   'P 1'
#
loop_
_entity.id
_entity.type
_entity.pdbx_description
1 polymer ?
#
loop_
_entity_poly.entity_id
_entity_poly.type
_entity_poly.pdbx_seq_one_letter_code
_entity_poly.pdbx_strand_id
1 'polypeptide(L)'
;ALLELHADAIAAATGPGMVVEFGIGNARKVDPLLTALGSSVFAALDISLSALKEALSGLATRHPNTAMVGICCDHTQLNELPAHPALERQRRIGFFPGSSLGNFTPEDAVAFLRNARQLLAGGPLLLGLDQPREQALMEAAYDDAAGFSAAFALNLLQRLNRDLQGDADPAQFRYRARWQEQQQRIEMALVSTQN
;
A
#
# COMPACT_ATOMS: atom_id res chain seq x y z
N ALA A 1 -5.39 -15.83 -1.29
CA ALA A 1 -6.83 -16.09 -1.08
C ALA A 1 -7.72 -15.31 -2.08
N LEU A 2 -8.17 -14.06 -1.82
CA LEU A 2 -9.11 -13.38 -2.73
C LEU A 2 -8.50 -13.12 -4.13
N LEU A 3 -7.29 -12.57 -4.19
CA LEU A 3 -6.60 -12.32 -5.45
C LEU A 3 -6.27 -13.60 -6.22
N GLU A 4 -5.90 -14.66 -5.56
CA GLU A 4 -5.67 -15.98 -6.19
C GLU A 4 -6.96 -16.54 -6.80
N LEU A 5 -8.09 -16.42 -6.06
CA LEU A 5 -9.39 -16.92 -6.52
C LEU A 5 -9.90 -16.18 -7.77
N HIS A 6 -9.58 -14.89 -7.91
CA HIS A 6 -10.11 -14.03 -8.97
C HIS A 6 -9.06 -13.56 -9.98
N ALA A 7 -7.81 -14.07 -9.92
CA ALA A 7 -6.71 -13.60 -10.76
C ALA A 7 -7.03 -13.66 -12.26
N ASP A 8 -7.61 -14.76 -12.73
CA ASP A 8 -7.99 -14.94 -14.15
C ASP A 8 -9.09 -13.97 -14.58
N ALA A 9 -10.11 -13.77 -13.73
CA ALA A 9 -11.19 -12.83 -14.01
C ALA A 9 -10.67 -11.38 -14.04
N ILE A 10 -9.76 -11.03 -13.15
CA ILE A 10 -9.09 -9.73 -13.12
C ILE A 10 -8.25 -9.54 -14.40
N ALA A 11 -7.45 -10.54 -14.77
CA ALA A 11 -6.64 -10.50 -15.97
C ALA A 11 -7.50 -10.35 -17.24
N ALA A 12 -8.63 -11.05 -17.33
CA ALA A 12 -9.57 -10.92 -18.42
C ALA A 12 -10.18 -9.52 -18.50
N ALA A 13 -10.53 -8.93 -17.34
CA ALA A 13 -11.13 -7.59 -17.27
C ALA A 13 -10.13 -6.48 -17.58
N THR A 14 -8.88 -6.62 -17.12
CA THR A 14 -7.82 -5.61 -17.32
C THR A 14 -7.15 -5.73 -18.68
N GLY A 15 -7.13 -6.92 -19.26
CA GLY A 15 -6.35 -7.24 -20.47
C GLY A 15 -4.83 -7.21 -20.23
N PRO A 16 -4.01 -7.51 -21.27
CA PRO A 16 -2.55 -7.57 -21.15
C PRO A 16 -1.93 -6.18 -20.91
N GLY A 17 -0.80 -6.17 -20.21
CA GLY A 17 -0.03 -4.95 -19.95
C GLY A 17 1.02 -5.17 -18.87
N MET A 18 1.85 -4.15 -18.63
CA MET A 18 2.72 -4.13 -17.48
C MET A 18 1.95 -3.77 -16.22
N VAL A 19 2.30 -4.39 -15.11
CA VAL A 19 1.74 -4.07 -13.80
C VAL A 19 2.57 -2.98 -13.13
N VAL A 20 1.91 -1.94 -12.61
CA VAL A 20 2.50 -0.86 -11.82
C VAL A 20 1.91 -0.93 -10.41
N GLU A 21 2.68 -1.35 -9.42
CA GLU A 21 2.23 -1.45 -8.02
C GLU A 21 2.63 -0.21 -7.23
N PHE A 22 1.66 0.37 -6.54
CA PHE A 22 1.83 1.52 -5.65
C PHE A 22 2.05 1.03 -4.22
N GLY A 23 3.30 1.06 -3.74
CA GLY A 23 3.70 0.50 -2.45
C GLY A 23 3.84 -1.02 -2.47
N ILE A 24 5.06 -1.52 -2.75
CA ILE A 24 5.28 -2.96 -3.00
C ILE A 24 5.06 -3.86 -1.77
N GLY A 25 5.34 -3.35 -0.57
CA GLY A 25 5.29 -4.17 0.64
C GLY A 25 6.12 -5.45 0.51
N ASN A 26 5.50 -6.61 0.74
CA ASN A 26 6.16 -7.92 0.64
C ASN A 26 5.94 -8.65 -0.71
N ALA A 27 5.35 -7.98 -1.68
CA ALA A 27 5.09 -8.47 -3.04
C ALA A 27 4.26 -9.78 -3.17
N ARG A 28 3.68 -10.30 -2.07
CA ARG A 28 2.88 -11.54 -2.13
C ARG A 28 1.55 -11.34 -2.84
N LYS A 29 1.01 -10.12 -2.79
CA LYS A 29 -0.32 -9.83 -3.35
C LYS A 29 -0.29 -9.75 -4.87
N VAL A 30 0.80 -9.28 -5.47
CA VAL A 30 0.92 -9.13 -6.92
C VAL A 30 1.23 -10.45 -7.64
N ASP A 31 1.82 -11.41 -6.97
CA ASP A 31 2.28 -12.69 -7.53
C ASP A 31 1.19 -13.44 -8.34
N PRO A 32 -0.03 -13.67 -7.83
CA PRO A 32 -1.10 -14.31 -8.60
C PRO A 32 -1.50 -13.50 -9.85
N LEU A 33 -1.47 -12.17 -9.75
CA LEU A 33 -1.82 -11.29 -10.85
C LEU A 33 -0.78 -11.32 -11.97
N LEU A 34 0.51 -11.31 -11.61
CA LEU A 34 1.60 -11.44 -12.59
C LEU A 34 1.52 -12.77 -13.34
N THR A 35 1.21 -13.85 -12.62
CA THR A 35 1.01 -15.18 -13.23
C THR A 35 -0.15 -15.18 -14.22
N ALA A 36 -1.32 -14.67 -13.82
CA ALA A 36 -2.53 -14.68 -14.66
C ALA A 36 -2.41 -13.76 -15.88
N LEU A 37 -1.74 -12.61 -15.74
CA LEU A 37 -1.51 -11.67 -16.84
C LEU A 37 -0.39 -12.11 -17.79
N GLY A 38 0.55 -12.94 -17.34
CA GLY A 38 1.78 -13.23 -18.09
C GLY A 38 2.57 -11.96 -18.42
N SER A 39 2.55 -10.98 -17.50
CA SER A 39 3.16 -9.67 -17.73
C SER A 39 4.65 -9.77 -17.99
N SER A 40 5.11 -9.15 -19.08
CA SER A 40 6.55 -9.09 -19.41
C SER A 40 7.32 -8.06 -18.60
N VAL A 41 6.61 -7.13 -17.94
CA VAL A 41 7.19 -6.05 -17.13
C VAL A 41 6.36 -5.83 -15.87
N PHE A 42 7.07 -5.71 -14.76
CA PHE A 42 6.51 -5.28 -13.47
C PHE A 42 7.29 -4.08 -12.95
N ALA A 43 6.59 -2.99 -12.67
CA ALA A 43 7.14 -1.77 -12.07
C ALA A 43 6.60 -1.62 -10.64
N ALA A 44 7.49 -1.52 -9.66
CA ALA A 44 7.14 -1.32 -8.26
C ALA A 44 7.56 0.07 -7.80
N LEU A 45 6.64 0.79 -7.19
CA LEU A 45 6.87 2.10 -6.59
C LEU A 45 6.88 1.96 -5.06
N ASP A 46 7.93 2.39 -4.40
CA ASP A 46 8.00 2.41 -2.94
C ASP A 46 9.02 3.46 -2.47
N ILE A 47 8.81 4.00 -1.28
CA ILE A 47 9.75 4.93 -0.65
C ILE A 47 10.98 4.21 -0.08
N SER A 48 10.87 2.91 0.19
CA SER A 48 11.92 2.09 0.78
C SER A 48 12.72 1.34 -0.28
N LEU A 49 13.94 1.77 -0.54
CA LEU A 49 14.86 1.08 -1.46
C LEU A 49 15.16 -0.36 -1.01
N SER A 50 15.26 -0.62 0.30
CA SER A 50 15.50 -1.96 0.84
C SER A 50 14.31 -2.88 0.59
N ALA A 51 13.08 -2.41 0.82
CA ALA A 51 11.86 -3.17 0.53
C ALA A 51 11.74 -3.50 -0.97
N LEU A 52 12.02 -2.53 -1.86
CA LEU A 52 12.06 -2.76 -3.30
C LEU A 52 13.03 -3.87 -3.68
N LYS A 53 14.28 -3.79 -3.20
CA LYS A 53 15.31 -4.79 -3.52
C LYS A 53 14.92 -6.19 -3.06
N GLU A 54 14.46 -6.34 -1.83
CA GLU A 54 14.04 -7.62 -1.26
C GLU A 54 12.86 -8.22 -2.03
N ALA A 55 11.80 -7.44 -2.21
CA ALA A 55 10.58 -7.89 -2.86
C ALA A 55 10.81 -8.27 -4.33
N LEU A 56 11.53 -7.43 -5.09
CA LEU A 56 11.81 -7.68 -6.51
C LEU A 56 12.75 -8.87 -6.70
N SER A 57 13.74 -9.09 -5.84
CA SER A 57 14.61 -10.27 -5.91
C SER A 57 13.79 -11.56 -5.74
N GLY A 58 12.86 -11.59 -4.78
CA GLY A 58 11.96 -12.73 -4.59
C GLY A 58 11.01 -12.95 -5.76
N LEU A 59 10.46 -11.89 -6.34
CA LEU A 59 9.59 -11.98 -7.52
C LEU A 59 10.35 -12.44 -8.77
N ALA A 60 11.54 -11.91 -9.02
CA ALA A 60 12.35 -12.27 -10.19
C ALA A 60 12.64 -13.78 -10.27
N THR A 61 12.82 -14.42 -9.11
CA THR A 61 13.02 -15.88 -9.05
C THR A 61 11.77 -16.65 -9.49
N ARG A 62 10.57 -16.14 -9.15
CA ARG A 62 9.30 -16.79 -9.50
C ARG A 62 8.80 -16.44 -10.91
N HIS A 63 9.18 -15.28 -11.40
CA HIS A 63 8.80 -14.76 -12.72
C HIS A 63 10.03 -14.44 -13.57
N PRO A 64 10.82 -15.43 -14.01
CA PRO A 64 12.09 -15.22 -14.71
C PRO A 64 11.94 -14.52 -16.06
N ASN A 65 10.75 -14.53 -16.65
CA ASN A 65 10.46 -13.88 -17.94
C ASN A 65 9.86 -12.47 -17.78
N THR A 66 9.73 -11.96 -16.55
CA THR A 66 9.20 -10.63 -16.25
C THR A 66 10.34 -9.69 -15.88
N ALA A 67 10.52 -8.62 -16.63
CA ALA A 67 11.47 -7.56 -16.25
C ALA A 67 10.97 -6.84 -14.99
N MET A 68 11.79 -6.83 -13.95
CA MET A 68 11.50 -6.21 -12.65
C MET A 68 12.12 -4.82 -12.57
N VAL A 69 11.31 -3.78 -12.41
CA VAL A 69 11.76 -2.39 -12.31
C VAL A 69 11.32 -1.81 -10.96
N GLY A 70 12.28 -1.46 -10.12
CA GLY A 70 12.03 -0.77 -8.84
C GLY A 70 12.25 0.73 -8.98
N ILE A 71 11.28 1.53 -8.57
CA ILE A 71 11.33 2.98 -8.58
C ILE A 71 11.19 3.47 -7.13
N CYS A 72 12.31 3.95 -6.57
CA CYS A 72 12.34 4.48 -5.21
C CYS A 72 11.82 5.91 -5.20
N CYS A 73 10.58 6.09 -4.77
CA CYS A 73 9.90 7.39 -4.78
C CYS A 73 8.73 7.44 -3.81
N ASP A 74 8.28 8.64 -3.49
CA ASP A 74 6.94 8.87 -2.96
C ASP A 74 5.92 8.77 -4.11
N HIS A 75 5.23 7.66 -4.18
CA HIS A 75 4.26 7.37 -5.25
C HIS A 75 3.02 8.28 -5.21
N THR A 76 2.80 9.00 -4.10
CA THR A 76 1.71 9.99 -4.02
C THR A 76 2.02 11.26 -4.78
N GLN A 77 3.31 11.53 -5.00
CA GLN A 77 3.82 12.71 -5.71
C GLN A 77 4.25 12.40 -7.14
N LEU A 78 4.34 11.12 -7.51
CA LEU A 78 4.80 10.71 -8.83
C LEU A 78 3.65 10.76 -9.84
N ASN A 79 3.79 11.56 -10.87
CA ASN A 79 2.80 11.71 -11.95
C ASN A 79 3.28 11.16 -13.31
N GLU A 80 4.57 10.79 -13.41
CA GLU A 80 5.17 10.22 -14.62
C GLU A 80 6.21 9.16 -14.24
N LEU A 81 6.25 8.05 -14.97
CA LEU A 81 7.29 7.05 -14.79
C LEU A 81 8.62 7.56 -15.38
N PRO A 82 9.77 7.25 -14.76
CA PRO A 82 11.05 7.62 -15.32
C PRO A 82 11.29 6.97 -16.67
N ALA A 83 12.07 7.64 -17.53
CA ALA A 83 12.49 7.08 -18.81
C ALA A 83 13.33 5.81 -18.57
N HIS A 84 12.82 4.68 -19.03
CA HIS A 84 13.50 3.39 -18.92
C HIS A 84 13.02 2.47 -20.06
N PRO A 85 13.92 1.80 -20.81
CA PRO A 85 13.55 1.00 -21.98
C PRO A 85 12.46 -0.05 -21.73
N ALA A 86 12.45 -0.69 -20.55
CA ALA A 86 11.43 -1.67 -20.20
C ALA A 86 10.03 -1.06 -19.95
N LEU A 87 9.95 0.23 -19.62
CA LEU A 87 8.68 0.92 -19.31
C LEU A 87 8.07 1.60 -20.53
N GLU A 88 8.81 1.73 -21.62
CA GLU A 88 8.37 2.43 -22.82
C GLU A 88 7.31 1.62 -23.59
N ARG A 89 6.32 2.34 -24.13
CA ARG A 89 5.26 1.79 -25.01
C ARG A 89 4.45 0.65 -24.41
N GLN A 90 4.47 0.48 -23.07
CA GLN A 90 3.70 -0.53 -22.39
C GLN A 90 2.32 0.02 -22.00
N ARG A 91 1.25 -0.76 -22.23
CA ARG A 91 -0.03 -0.52 -21.61
C ARG A 91 0.11 -0.76 -20.10
N ARG A 92 -0.37 0.14 -19.28
CA ARG A 92 -0.15 0.15 -17.84
C ARG A 92 -1.40 -0.31 -17.10
N ILE A 93 -1.22 -1.21 -16.14
CA ILE A 93 -2.25 -1.72 -15.23
C ILE A 93 -1.80 -1.35 -13.83
N GLY A 94 -2.52 -0.45 -13.18
CA GLY A 94 -2.24 -0.07 -11.79
C GLY A 94 -2.69 -1.14 -10.81
N PHE A 95 -1.91 -1.34 -9.77
CA PHE A 95 -2.22 -2.24 -8.67
C PHE A 95 -1.98 -1.54 -7.33
N PHE A 96 -3.06 -1.31 -6.57
CA PHE A 96 -3.01 -0.69 -5.26
C PHE A 96 -3.87 -1.49 -4.28
N PRO A 97 -3.37 -2.63 -3.81
CA PRO A 97 -4.10 -3.54 -2.91
C PRO A 97 -4.04 -3.08 -1.45
N GLY A 98 -4.78 -3.78 -0.58
CA GLY A 98 -4.59 -3.71 0.87
C GLY A 98 -5.30 -2.57 1.57
N SER A 99 -6.27 -1.94 0.92
CA SER A 99 -7.07 -0.85 1.50
C SER A 99 -6.27 0.39 1.93
N SER A 100 -5.05 0.55 1.39
CA SER A 100 -4.16 1.67 1.74
C SER A 100 -4.77 3.05 1.39
N LEU A 101 -5.70 3.09 0.43
CA LEU A 101 -6.43 4.33 0.10
C LEU A 101 -7.27 4.84 1.29
N GLY A 102 -7.72 3.95 2.17
CA GLY A 102 -8.46 4.31 3.38
C GLY A 102 -7.65 5.11 4.41
N ASN A 103 -6.32 5.17 4.28
CA ASN A 103 -5.46 5.97 5.14
C ASN A 103 -5.37 7.44 4.69
N PHE A 104 -5.90 7.78 3.52
CA PHE A 104 -5.86 9.13 2.98
C PHE A 104 -7.07 9.94 3.45
N THR A 105 -6.93 11.26 3.49
CA THR A 105 -8.10 12.13 3.54
C THR A 105 -8.87 12.01 2.22
N PRO A 106 -10.16 12.38 2.15
CA PRO A 106 -10.90 12.38 0.88
C PRO A 106 -10.22 13.19 -0.22
N GLU A 107 -9.64 14.34 0.14
CA GLU A 107 -8.91 15.23 -0.77
C GLU A 107 -7.64 14.58 -1.30
N ASP A 108 -6.84 13.96 -0.41
CA ASP A 108 -5.61 13.26 -0.78
C ASP A 108 -5.90 12.01 -1.62
N ALA A 109 -6.97 11.28 -1.30
CA ALA A 109 -7.41 10.14 -2.09
C ALA A 109 -7.78 10.53 -3.53
N VAL A 110 -8.50 11.65 -3.70
CA VAL A 110 -8.82 12.19 -5.03
C VAL A 110 -7.55 12.65 -5.76
N ALA A 111 -6.63 13.32 -5.07
CA ALA A 111 -5.35 13.73 -5.64
C ALA A 111 -4.53 12.53 -6.10
N PHE A 112 -4.39 11.51 -5.25
CA PHE A 112 -3.72 10.25 -5.59
C PHE A 112 -4.34 9.58 -6.82
N LEU A 113 -5.67 9.45 -6.87
CA LEU A 113 -6.35 8.81 -8.00
C LEU A 113 -6.18 9.58 -9.32
N ARG A 114 -6.12 10.92 -9.27
CA ARG A 114 -5.79 11.75 -10.44
C ARG A 114 -4.36 11.51 -10.92
N ASN A 115 -3.40 11.47 -10.00
CA ASN A 115 -2.00 11.19 -10.31
C ASN A 115 -1.84 9.78 -10.87
N ALA A 116 -2.47 8.77 -10.24
CA ALA A 116 -2.48 7.40 -10.73
C ALA A 116 -3.06 7.29 -12.14
N ARG A 117 -4.18 7.96 -12.43
CA ARG A 117 -4.76 8.01 -13.78
C ARG A 117 -3.78 8.57 -14.82
N GLN A 118 -3.08 9.64 -14.48
CA GLN A 118 -2.07 10.24 -15.35
C GLN A 118 -0.88 9.30 -15.56
N LEU A 119 -0.33 8.77 -14.47
CA LEU A 119 0.80 7.83 -14.47
C LEU A 119 0.47 6.56 -15.28
N LEU A 120 -0.76 6.07 -15.18
CA LEU A 120 -1.24 4.89 -15.93
C LEU A 120 -1.65 5.20 -17.37
N ALA A 121 -1.56 6.45 -17.82
CA ALA A 121 -1.98 6.88 -19.15
C ALA A 121 -3.42 6.45 -19.50
N GLY A 122 -4.33 6.52 -18.53
CA GLY A 122 -5.71 6.08 -18.65
C GLY A 122 -5.94 4.56 -18.59
N GLY A 123 -4.92 3.78 -18.29
CA GLY A 123 -5.04 2.34 -18.05
C GLY A 123 -5.86 2.00 -16.80
N PRO A 124 -6.28 0.75 -16.64
CA PRO A 124 -7.08 0.33 -15.48
C PRO A 124 -6.29 0.37 -14.18
N LEU A 125 -6.98 0.62 -13.08
CA LEU A 125 -6.46 0.52 -11.73
C LEU A 125 -7.23 -0.55 -10.96
N LEU A 126 -6.54 -1.61 -10.52
CA LEU A 126 -7.05 -2.57 -9.56
C LEU A 126 -6.83 -2.02 -8.16
N LEU A 127 -7.91 -1.70 -7.48
CA LEU A 127 -7.90 -1.07 -6.17
C LEU A 127 -8.48 -2.02 -5.13
N GLY A 128 -7.75 -2.25 -4.05
CA GLY A 128 -8.25 -2.96 -2.86
C GLY A 128 -8.87 -1.98 -1.89
N LEU A 129 -10.13 -2.21 -1.53
CA LEU A 129 -10.84 -1.42 -0.53
C LEU A 129 -11.42 -2.34 0.54
N ASP A 130 -11.33 -1.92 1.79
CA ASP A 130 -12.07 -2.54 2.88
C ASP A 130 -13.51 -1.98 2.92
N GLN A 131 -14.39 -2.72 3.55
CA GLN A 131 -15.78 -2.31 3.71
C GLN A 131 -16.08 -2.06 5.18
N PRO A 132 -16.84 -1.02 5.52
CA PRO A 132 -17.32 -0.81 6.88
C PRO A 132 -18.10 -2.02 7.38
N ARG A 133 -17.85 -2.37 8.64
CA ARG A 133 -18.54 -3.43 9.38
C ARG A 133 -19.12 -2.84 10.66
N GLU A 134 -19.68 -3.69 11.52
CA GLU A 134 -20.12 -3.25 12.85
C GLU A 134 -18.97 -2.57 13.60
N GLN A 135 -19.29 -1.47 14.29
CA GLN A 135 -18.33 -0.65 15.03
C GLN A 135 -17.42 -1.47 15.94
N ALA A 136 -18.01 -2.36 16.74
CA ALA A 136 -17.25 -3.19 17.67
C ALA A 136 -16.21 -4.08 16.98
N LEU A 137 -16.53 -4.62 15.80
CA LEU A 137 -15.60 -5.43 15.01
C LEU A 137 -14.49 -4.56 14.42
N MET A 138 -14.83 -3.36 13.96
CA MET A 138 -13.85 -2.42 13.43
C MET A 138 -12.88 -1.95 14.50
N GLU A 139 -13.40 -1.57 15.68
CA GLU A 139 -12.55 -1.15 16.80
C GLU A 139 -11.66 -2.29 17.29
N ALA A 140 -12.18 -3.51 17.44
CA ALA A 140 -11.41 -4.68 17.86
C ALA A 140 -10.33 -5.09 16.83
N ALA A 141 -10.54 -4.81 15.54
CA ALA A 141 -9.54 -5.10 14.50
C ALA A 141 -8.34 -4.16 14.58
N TYR A 142 -8.52 -2.94 15.09
CA TYR A 142 -7.48 -1.92 15.22
C TYR A 142 -6.99 -1.71 16.67
N ASP A 143 -7.70 -2.26 17.66
CA ASP A 143 -7.27 -2.32 19.07
C ASP A 143 -7.32 -3.79 19.53
N ASP A 144 -6.42 -4.58 18.96
CA ASP A 144 -6.37 -6.02 19.13
C ASP A 144 -6.03 -6.42 20.57
N ALA A 145 -6.71 -7.44 21.08
CA ALA A 145 -6.53 -7.93 22.44
C ALA A 145 -5.11 -8.42 22.77
N ALA A 146 -4.29 -8.76 21.74
CA ALA A 146 -2.89 -9.11 21.90
C ALA A 146 -1.98 -7.88 22.04
N GLY A 147 -2.50 -6.66 21.78
CA GLY A 147 -1.79 -5.40 21.96
C GLY A 147 -0.77 -5.07 20.87
N PHE A 148 -0.78 -5.75 19.73
CA PHE A 148 0.17 -5.48 18.64
C PHE A 148 -0.02 -4.07 18.06
N SER A 149 -1.26 -3.64 17.86
CA SER A 149 -1.57 -2.31 17.35
C SER A 149 -1.10 -1.21 18.31
N ALA A 150 -1.32 -1.40 19.61
CA ALA A 150 -0.84 -0.49 20.63
C ALA A 150 0.69 -0.42 20.68
N ALA A 151 1.35 -1.57 20.66
CA ALA A 151 2.82 -1.64 20.65
C ALA A 151 3.41 -0.97 19.40
N PHE A 152 2.80 -1.18 18.23
CA PHE A 152 3.21 -0.54 16.99
C PHE A 152 3.09 0.99 17.07
N ALA A 153 1.98 1.50 17.60
CA ALA A 153 1.78 2.93 17.75
C ALA A 153 2.75 3.55 18.77
N LEU A 154 2.95 2.92 19.93
CA LEU A 154 3.90 3.39 20.96
C LEU A 154 5.37 3.36 20.47
N ASN A 155 5.70 2.46 19.56
CA ASN A 155 7.04 2.44 18.94
C ASN A 155 7.34 3.74 18.16
N LEU A 156 6.34 4.49 17.72
CA LEU A 156 6.54 5.81 17.10
C LEU A 156 7.23 6.79 18.07
N LEU A 157 6.86 6.77 19.35
CA LEU A 157 7.49 7.62 20.37
C LEU A 157 8.93 7.19 20.62
N GLN A 158 9.19 5.88 20.65
CA GLN A 158 10.56 5.38 20.79
C GLN A 158 11.44 5.78 19.60
N ARG A 159 10.88 5.71 18.37
CA ARG A 159 11.57 6.15 17.17
C ARG A 159 11.81 7.66 17.17
N LEU A 160 10.84 8.45 17.55
CA LEU A 160 10.97 9.90 17.68
C LEU A 160 12.11 10.27 18.64
N ASN A 161 12.18 9.60 19.80
CA ASN A 161 13.26 9.83 20.77
C ASN A 161 14.64 9.44 20.20
N ARG A 162 14.73 8.26 19.56
CA ARG A 162 15.98 7.75 19.01
C ARG A 162 16.45 8.53 17.79
N ASP A 163 15.55 8.79 16.84
CA ASP A 163 15.92 9.27 15.50
C ASP A 163 15.93 10.81 15.44
N LEU A 164 15.14 11.48 16.29
CA LEU A 164 14.97 12.94 16.32
C LEU A 164 15.37 13.59 17.66
N GLN A 165 15.99 12.81 18.57
CA GLN A 165 16.40 13.30 19.90
C GLN A 165 15.22 13.85 20.72
N GLY A 166 14.03 13.26 20.57
CA GLY A 166 12.87 13.60 21.36
C GLY A 166 13.00 13.13 22.81
N ASP A 167 12.09 13.60 23.66
CA ASP A 167 12.03 13.32 25.10
C ASP A 167 10.67 12.75 25.53
N ALA A 168 9.89 12.23 24.60
CA ALA A 168 8.57 11.65 24.91
C ALA A 168 8.71 10.42 25.81
N ASP A 169 8.03 10.41 26.96
CA ASP A 169 7.91 9.23 27.81
C ASP A 169 6.74 8.35 27.33
N PRO A 170 6.99 7.16 26.75
CA PRO A 170 5.90 6.30 26.28
C PRO A 170 4.90 5.88 27.38
N ALA A 171 5.32 5.87 28.66
CA ALA A 171 4.44 5.53 29.77
C ALA A 171 3.35 6.60 30.03
N GLN A 172 3.54 7.80 29.50
CA GLN A 172 2.58 8.91 29.60
C GLN A 172 1.56 8.91 28.44
N PHE A 173 1.57 7.91 27.60
CA PHE A 173 0.67 7.78 26.49
C PHE A 173 -0.05 6.43 26.52
N ARG A 174 -1.29 6.44 26.04
CA ARG A 174 -2.06 5.22 25.77
C ARG A 174 -2.53 5.23 24.32
N TYR A 175 -2.53 4.07 23.72
CA TYR A 175 -3.11 3.85 22.41
C TYR A 175 -4.64 3.83 22.50
N ARG A 176 -5.30 4.31 21.47
CA ARG A 176 -6.77 4.24 21.32
C ARG A 176 -7.12 4.14 19.85
N ALA A 177 -7.92 3.16 19.48
CA ALA A 177 -8.62 3.11 18.20
C ALA A 177 -10.11 3.42 18.43
N ARG A 178 -10.69 4.27 17.60
CA ARG A 178 -12.08 4.70 17.72
C ARG A 178 -12.73 4.83 16.36
N TRP A 179 -13.92 4.27 16.21
CA TRP A 179 -14.76 4.47 15.05
C TRP A 179 -15.30 5.91 15.00
N GLN A 180 -15.15 6.54 13.86
CA GLN A 180 -15.69 7.87 13.55
C GLN A 180 -16.85 7.70 12.56
N GLU A 181 -18.07 7.73 13.06
CA GLU A 181 -19.27 7.41 12.29
C GLU A 181 -19.48 8.35 11.11
N GLN A 182 -19.25 9.66 11.30
CA GLN A 182 -19.42 10.66 10.25
C GLN A 182 -18.42 10.49 9.11
N GLN A 183 -17.20 10.10 9.41
CA GLN A 183 -16.12 9.88 8.42
C GLN A 183 -16.05 8.43 7.96
N GLN A 184 -16.80 7.51 8.56
CA GLN A 184 -16.78 6.08 8.23
C GLN A 184 -15.37 5.48 8.26
N ARG A 185 -14.59 5.82 9.31
CA ARG A 185 -13.19 5.37 9.47
C ARG A 185 -12.84 5.08 10.91
N ILE A 186 -11.80 4.27 11.11
CA ILE A 186 -11.12 4.14 12.40
C ILE A 186 -10.06 5.23 12.53
N GLU A 187 -10.08 5.92 13.64
CA GLU A 187 -9.05 6.87 14.04
C GLU A 187 -8.18 6.23 15.13
N MET A 188 -6.88 6.11 14.83
CA MET A 188 -5.87 5.60 15.75
C MET A 188 -5.08 6.77 16.32
N ALA A 189 -4.97 6.85 17.63
CA ALA A 189 -4.30 7.94 18.31
C ALA A 189 -3.46 7.47 19.50
N LEU A 190 -2.37 8.18 19.75
CA LEU A 190 -1.66 8.17 21.01
C LEU A 190 -2.21 9.33 21.88
N VAL A 191 -2.82 9.00 22.98
CA VAL A 191 -3.47 9.97 23.86
C VAL A 191 -2.61 10.14 25.11
N SER A 192 -2.23 11.39 25.42
CA SER A 192 -1.53 11.71 26.67
C SER A 192 -2.40 11.34 27.87
N THR A 193 -1.77 10.77 28.88
CA THR A 193 -2.39 10.48 30.18
C THR A 193 -2.16 11.60 31.21
N GLN A 194 -1.37 12.59 30.81
CA GLN A 194 -1.10 13.81 31.62
C GLN A 194 -1.78 15.02 30.97
N ASN A 195 -2.16 15.96 31.83
CA ASN A 195 -2.73 17.27 31.42
C ASN A 195 -1.63 18.24 31.05
#